data_357faedea05aa786f464787425224304
#
_entry.id   357faedea05aa786f464787425224304
#
_cell.length_a   1.000
_cell.length_b   1.000
_cell.length_c   1.000
_cell.angle_alpha   90.00
_cell.angle_beta   90.00
_cell.angle_gamma   90.00
#
_symmetry.space_group_name_H-M   'P 1'
#
loop_
_entity.id
_entity.type
_entity.pdbx_description
1 polymer ?
#
loop_
_entity_poly.entity_id
_entity_poly.type
_entity_poly.pdbx_seq_one_letter_code
_entity_poly.pdbx_strand_id
1 'polypeptide(L)'
;MWSYDKILEFPVNIKRPNAKAAQVIISQYGGPDGELGASLPYLSQKFAMPNRRVAGLLNDIGTEELAHLEMIGAIVHQLTKNLSIEEIKNSGFAPYFVDHTTGIWPQAASGMPFSAATFQSTGD
;
A
#
# COMPACT_ATOMS: atom_id res chain seq x y z
N MET A 1 15.06 16.36 -10.13
CA MET A 1 14.87 15.02 -10.73
C MET A 1 14.48 14.06 -9.63
N TRP A 2 13.43 13.31 -9.81
CA TRP A 2 13.06 12.26 -8.87
C TRP A 2 14.03 11.08 -9.01
N SER A 3 14.55 10.54 -7.92
CA SER A 3 15.44 9.39 -7.92
C SER A 3 14.81 8.25 -7.13
N TYR A 4 15.08 7.03 -7.56
CA TYR A 4 14.54 5.81 -6.96
C TYR A 4 15.61 4.72 -6.98
N ASP A 5 15.92 4.19 -5.81
CA ASP A 5 16.77 3.02 -5.66
C ASP A 5 15.94 1.75 -5.82
N LYS A 6 16.39 0.84 -6.69
CA LYS A 6 15.67 -0.41 -6.99
C LYS A 6 15.87 -1.48 -5.90
N ILE A 7 15.81 -1.05 -4.64
CA ILE A 7 15.87 -1.92 -3.47
C ILE A 7 14.79 -1.48 -2.48
N LEU A 8 14.26 -2.43 -1.73
CA LEU A 8 13.35 -2.10 -0.63
C LEU A 8 14.12 -1.34 0.45
N GLU A 9 13.47 -0.36 1.07
CA GLU A 9 14.04 0.38 2.20
C GLU A 9 14.48 -0.56 3.34
N PHE A 10 13.62 -1.54 3.65
CA PHE A 10 13.97 -2.64 4.55
C PHE A 10 13.69 -3.99 3.87
N PRO A 11 14.54 -5.00 4.10
CA PRO A 11 14.36 -6.30 3.46
C PRO A 11 13.10 -7.01 3.96
N VAL A 12 12.36 -7.61 3.02
CA VAL A 12 11.20 -8.46 3.32
C VAL A 12 11.55 -9.91 3.01
N ASN A 13 11.43 -10.79 4.01
CA ASN A 13 11.75 -12.21 3.86
C ASN A 13 10.75 -13.07 4.61
N ILE A 14 9.61 -13.33 3.98
CA ILE A 14 8.55 -14.18 4.51
C ILE A 14 8.87 -15.65 4.20
N LYS A 15 8.97 -16.47 5.22
CA LYS A 15 9.37 -17.86 5.08
C LYS A 15 8.23 -18.79 4.63
N ARG A 16 6.99 -18.47 4.98
CA ARG A 16 5.83 -19.31 4.68
C ARG A 16 4.67 -18.44 4.19
N PRO A 17 4.02 -18.82 3.09
CA PRO A 17 2.80 -18.17 2.64
C PRO A 17 1.70 -18.24 3.70
N ASN A 18 0.86 -17.21 3.76
CA ASN A 18 -0.26 -17.13 4.70
C ASN A 18 -1.33 -16.18 4.14
N ALA A 19 -2.36 -16.74 3.53
CA ALA A 19 -3.44 -15.97 2.93
C ALA A 19 -4.21 -15.11 3.95
N LYS A 20 -4.38 -15.60 5.18
CA LYS A 20 -5.05 -14.85 6.24
C LYS A 20 -4.24 -13.62 6.68
N ALA A 21 -2.93 -13.76 6.78
CA ALA A 21 -2.07 -12.61 7.06
C ALA A 21 -2.09 -11.61 5.89
N ALA A 22 -2.07 -12.11 4.64
CA ALA A 22 -2.17 -11.26 3.47
C ALA A 22 -3.47 -10.43 3.45
N GLN A 23 -4.59 -11.02 3.86
CA GLN A 23 -5.88 -10.33 3.99
C GLN A 23 -5.80 -9.12 4.93
N VAL A 24 -5.09 -9.28 6.03
CA VAL A 24 -4.91 -8.17 7.00
C VAL A 24 -3.97 -7.10 6.44
N ILE A 25 -2.84 -7.53 5.89
CA ILE A 25 -1.78 -6.61 5.43
C ILE A 25 -2.19 -5.82 4.19
N ILE A 26 -2.99 -6.40 3.29
CA ILE A 26 -3.33 -5.72 2.03
C ILE A 26 -4.10 -4.42 2.23
N SER A 27 -4.81 -4.27 3.35
CA SER A 27 -5.49 -3.02 3.68
C SER A 27 -4.53 -1.84 3.86
N GLN A 28 -3.28 -2.13 4.18
CA GLN A 28 -2.20 -1.15 4.31
C GLN A 28 -1.54 -0.81 2.97
N TYR A 29 -1.84 -1.54 1.92
CA TYR A 29 -1.29 -1.28 0.58
C TYR A 29 -1.84 0.01 0.00
N GLY A 30 -3.13 0.18 0.09
CA GLY A 30 -3.79 1.35 -0.45
C GLY A 30 -5.15 1.61 0.22
N GLY A 31 -5.87 2.60 -0.27
CA GLY A 31 -7.07 3.10 0.36
C GLY A 31 -6.78 4.15 1.44
N PRO A 32 -7.81 4.61 2.16
CA PRO A 32 -7.67 5.76 3.07
C PRO A 32 -6.75 5.50 4.27
N ASP A 33 -6.64 4.24 4.67
CA ASP A 33 -5.87 3.83 5.85
C ASP A 33 -4.55 3.14 5.46
N GLY A 34 -4.18 3.18 4.20
CA GLY A 34 -2.97 2.56 3.68
C GLY A 34 -1.88 3.58 3.31
N GLU A 35 -0.70 3.08 2.95
CA GLU A 35 0.48 3.89 2.67
C GLU A 35 0.27 4.85 1.48
N LEU A 36 -0.47 4.42 0.45
CA LEU A 36 -0.81 5.30 -0.66
C LEU A 36 -1.73 6.43 -0.21
N GLY A 37 -2.73 6.12 0.61
CA GLY A 37 -3.63 7.10 1.21
C GLY A 37 -2.91 8.07 2.15
N ALA A 38 -1.85 7.64 2.82
CA ALA A 38 -1.02 8.50 3.65
C ALA A 38 -0.12 9.42 2.81
N SER A 39 0.54 8.86 1.78
CA SER A 39 1.44 9.63 0.93
C SER A 39 0.76 10.81 0.25
N LEU A 40 -0.44 10.61 -0.30
CA LEU A 40 -1.16 11.64 -1.06
C LEU A 40 -1.47 12.89 -0.23
N PRO A 41 -2.05 12.81 1.00
CA PRO A 41 -2.26 13.97 1.85
C PRO A 41 -0.97 14.71 2.19
N TYR A 42 0.07 14.02 2.64
CA TYR A 42 1.33 14.66 3.00
C TYR A 42 1.94 15.42 1.82
N LEU A 43 2.00 14.80 0.65
CA LEU A 43 2.53 15.43 -0.57
C LEU A 43 1.66 16.58 -1.08
N SER A 44 0.36 16.53 -0.83
CA SER A 44 -0.58 17.60 -1.17
C SER A 44 -0.48 18.79 -0.20
N GLN A 45 -0.53 18.50 1.11
CA GLN A 45 -0.52 19.52 2.17
C GLN A 45 0.76 20.35 2.19
N LYS A 46 1.89 19.79 1.81
CA LYS A 46 3.17 20.51 1.79
C LYS A 46 3.12 21.83 1.01
N PHE A 47 2.30 21.89 -0.04
CA PHE A 47 2.19 23.10 -0.87
C PHE A 47 1.44 24.24 -0.19
N ALA A 48 0.54 23.91 0.74
CA ALA A 48 -0.23 24.88 1.51
C ALA A 48 0.48 25.34 2.79
N MET A 49 1.58 24.68 3.17
CA MET A 49 2.28 24.99 4.42
C MET A 49 3.06 26.31 4.32
N PRO A 50 2.73 27.30 5.16
CA PRO A 50 3.45 28.56 5.20
C PRO A 50 4.87 28.42 5.76
N ASN A 51 5.10 27.42 6.61
CA ASN A 51 6.40 27.15 7.20
C ASN A 51 7.18 26.16 6.32
N ARG A 52 8.27 26.63 5.72
CA ARG A 52 9.09 25.83 4.80
C ARG A 52 9.72 24.59 5.44
N ARG A 53 10.01 24.61 6.73
CA ARG A 53 10.54 23.42 7.43
C ARG A 53 9.48 22.34 7.57
N VAL A 54 8.24 22.77 7.87
CA VAL A 54 7.09 21.85 7.92
C VAL A 54 6.79 21.30 6.53
N ALA A 55 6.80 22.15 5.51
CA ALA A 55 6.64 21.70 4.11
C ALA A 55 7.70 20.65 3.71
N GLY A 56 8.95 20.87 4.11
CA GLY A 56 10.04 19.90 3.91
C GLY A 56 9.78 18.57 4.64
N LEU A 57 9.37 18.62 5.90
CA LEU A 57 9.02 17.44 6.67
C LEU A 57 7.86 16.64 6.04
N LEU A 58 6.82 17.32 5.60
CA LEU A 58 5.69 16.68 4.91
C LEU A 58 6.12 16.03 3.59
N ASN A 59 7.06 16.66 2.89
CA ASN A 59 7.63 16.07 1.68
C ASN A 59 8.41 14.79 1.99
N ASP A 60 9.23 14.80 3.03
CA ASP A 60 10.03 13.64 3.43
C ASP A 60 9.13 12.48 3.87
N ILE A 61 8.16 12.74 4.74
CA ILE A 61 7.19 11.72 5.17
C ILE A 61 6.42 11.18 3.96
N GLY A 62 5.85 12.07 3.14
CA GLY A 62 5.02 11.65 2.01
C GLY A 62 5.77 10.81 0.96
N THR A 63 7.06 11.06 0.76
CA THR A 63 7.89 10.22 -0.12
C THR A 63 8.31 8.92 0.53
N GLU A 64 8.53 8.90 1.85
CA GLU A 64 8.81 7.67 2.60
C GLU A 64 7.63 6.69 2.59
N GLU A 65 6.39 7.20 2.60
CA GLU A 65 5.19 6.36 2.47
C GLU A 65 5.15 5.59 1.14
N LEU A 66 5.77 6.09 0.10
CA LEU A 66 5.91 5.33 -1.17
C LEU A 66 6.88 4.15 -1.02
N ALA A 67 7.92 4.28 -0.20
CA ALA A 67 8.80 3.17 0.15
C ALA A 67 8.06 2.12 0.99
N HIS A 68 7.24 2.55 1.95
CA HIS A 68 6.36 1.67 2.72
C HIS A 68 5.38 0.92 1.82
N LEU A 69 4.75 1.61 0.86
CA LEU A 69 3.88 1.01 -0.13
C LEU A 69 4.56 -0.15 -0.87
N GLU A 70 5.80 0.04 -1.30
CA GLU A 70 6.58 -0.99 -1.98
C GLU A 70 6.86 -2.20 -1.06
N MET A 71 7.20 -1.95 0.21
CA MET A 71 7.42 -3.02 1.19
C MET A 71 6.14 -3.81 1.47
N ILE A 72 5.00 -3.14 1.62
CA ILE A 72 3.69 -3.82 1.78
C ILE A 72 3.38 -4.69 0.57
N GLY A 73 3.61 -4.19 -0.65
CA GLY A 73 3.47 -4.99 -1.87
C GLY A 73 4.34 -6.25 -1.87
N ALA A 74 5.60 -6.13 -1.44
CA ALA A 74 6.51 -7.26 -1.32
C ALA A 74 6.07 -8.27 -0.25
N ILE A 75 5.55 -7.79 0.88
CA ILE A 75 4.99 -8.64 1.95
C ILE A 75 3.80 -9.43 1.42
N VAL A 76 2.82 -8.76 0.81
CA VAL A 76 1.62 -9.42 0.27
C VAL A 76 2.00 -10.44 -0.80
N HIS A 77 2.92 -10.10 -1.71
CA HIS A 77 3.43 -11.04 -2.71
C HIS A 77 4.03 -12.29 -2.07
N GLN A 78 4.89 -12.13 -1.09
CA GLN A 78 5.55 -13.26 -0.42
C GLN A 78 4.57 -14.08 0.45
N LEU A 79 3.55 -13.46 1.03
CA LEU A 79 2.50 -14.15 1.77
C LEU A 79 1.57 -14.97 0.88
N THR A 80 1.43 -14.60 -0.39
CA THR A 80 0.52 -15.25 -1.34
C THR A 80 1.23 -16.12 -2.37
N LYS A 81 2.54 -16.03 -2.44
CA LYS A 81 3.36 -16.77 -3.41
C LYS A 81 3.13 -18.28 -3.27
N ASN A 82 2.83 -18.92 -4.40
CA ASN A 82 2.62 -20.37 -4.52
C ASN A 82 1.38 -20.90 -3.78
N LEU A 83 0.46 -20.06 -3.34
CA LEU A 83 -0.84 -20.54 -2.90
C LEU A 83 -1.63 -21.07 -4.09
N SER A 84 -2.32 -22.19 -3.90
CA SER A 84 -3.28 -22.69 -4.89
C SER A 84 -4.52 -21.79 -4.96
N ILE A 85 -5.23 -21.85 -6.08
CA ILE A 85 -6.50 -21.13 -6.24
C ILE A 85 -7.51 -21.56 -5.18
N GLU A 86 -7.50 -22.84 -4.81
CA GLU A 86 -8.38 -23.38 -3.77
C GLU A 86 -8.05 -22.77 -2.39
N GLU A 87 -6.79 -22.71 -2.01
CA GLU A 87 -6.37 -22.06 -0.78
C GLU A 87 -6.77 -20.58 -0.75
N ILE A 88 -6.64 -19.86 -1.86
CA ILE A 88 -7.07 -18.47 -1.99
C ILE A 88 -8.59 -18.36 -1.85
N LYS A 89 -9.37 -19.19 -2.57
CA LYS A 89 -10.83 -19.16 -2.52
C LYS A 89 -11.40 -19.49 -1.14
N ASN A 90 -10.74 -20.39 -0.42
CA ASN A 90 -11.15 -20.79 0.93
C ASN A 90 -10.63 -19.87 2.04
N SER A 91 -9.86 -18.85 1.68
CA SER A 91 -9.36 -17.85 2.62
C SER A 91 -10.14 -16.54 2.50
N GLY A 92 -10.02 -15.68 3.51
CA GLY A 92 -10.55 -14.32 3.44
C GLY A 92 -9.84 -13.41 2.45
N PHE A 93 -8.77 -13.89 1.79
CA PHE A 93 -8.02 -13.15 0.79
C PHE A 93 -8.67 -13.18 -0.60
N ALA A 94 -9.60 -14.11 -0.85
CA ALA A 94 -10.23 -14.27 -2.17
C ALA A 94 -10.77 -12.97 -2.81
N PRO A 95 -11.41 -12.04 -2.08
CA PRO A 95 -11.90 -10.78 -2.66
C PRO A 95 -10.81 -9.88 -3.24
N TYR A 96 -9.56 -10.06 -2.83
CA TYR A 96 -8.41 -9.25 -3.26
C TYR A 96 -7.64 -9.88 -4.40
N PHE A 97 -8.03 -11.07 -4.82
CA PHE A 97 -7.37 -11.82 -5.87
C PHE A 97 -8.17 -11.76 -7.17
N VAL A 98 -7.51 -11.42 -8.27
CA VAL A 98 -8.10 -11.35 -9.60
C VAL A 98 -7.53 -12.49 -10.43
N ASP A 99 -8.35 -13.49 -10.72
CA ASP A 99 -7.92 -14.76 -11.31
C ASP A 99 -7.53 -14.69 -12.80
N HIS A 100 -7.99 -13.65 -13.50
CA HIS A 100 -7.62 -13.42 -14.91
C HIS A 100 -6.35 -12.57 -15.07
N THR A 101 -5.73 -12.19 -13.99
CA THR A 101 -4.45 -11.51 -13.96
C THR A 101 -3.47 -12.29 -13.08
N THR A 102 -2.20 -12.08 -13.29
CA THR A 102 -1.16 -12.69 -12.45
C THR A 102 -0.84 -11.84 -11.21
N GLY A 103 -1.62 -10.83 -10.95
CA GLY A 103 -1.39 -9.87 -9.89
C GLY A 103 -2.50 -9.80 -8.85
N ILE A 104 -2.22 -9.07 -7.80
CA ILE A 104 -3.14 -8.75 -6.72
C ILE A 104 -3.70 -7.37 -7.00
N TRP A 105 -5.02 -7.24 -6.93
CA TRP A 105 -5.69 -5.96 -7.08
C TRP A 105 -5.83 -5.28 -5.71
N PRO A 106 -5.19 -4.13 -5.50
CA PRO A 106 -5.30 -3.42 -4.24
C PRO A 106 -6.73 -2.88 -4.04
N GLN A 107 -7.23 -3.05 -2.83
CA GLN A 107 -8.55 -2.58 -2.42
C GLN A 107 -8.45 -1.94 -1.03
N ALA A 108 -9.42 -1.10 -0.70
CA ALA A 108 -9.56 -0.60 0.66
C ALA A 108 -9.92 -1.74 1.63
N ALA A 109 -9.73 -1.53 2.92
CA ALA A 109 -10.05 -2.52 3.97
C ALA A 109 -11.52 -2.98 3.93
N SER A 110 -12.43 -2.14 3.44
CA SER A 110 -13.85 -2.46 3.22
C SER A 110 -14.10 -3.42 2.05
N GLY A 111 -13.08 -3.78 1.26
CA GLY A 111 -13.21 -4.53 0.02
C GLY A 111 -13.65 -3.68 -1.19
N MET A 112 -13.76 -2.38 -1.02
CA MET A 112 -14.10 -1.47 -2.12
C MET A 112 -12.89 -1.18 -3.00
N PRO A 113 -13.05 -1.13 -4.33
CA PRO A 113 -11.98 -0.71 -5.24
C PRO A 113 -11.48 0.70 -4.91
N PHE A 114 -10.24 0.98 -5.22
CA PHE A 114 -9.69 2.32 -5.10
C PHE A 114 -10.42 3.30 -6.01
N SER A 115 -10.78 4.42 -5.43
CA SER A 115 -11.30 5.56 -6.17
C SER A 115 -10.81 6.85 -5.50
N ALA A 116 -10.88 7.95 -6.23
CA ALA A 116 -10.54 9.25 -5.67
C ALA A 116 -11.38 9.60 -4.42
N ALA A 117 -12.59 9.06 -4.30
CA ALA A 117 -13.47 9.27 -3.15
C ALA A 117 -12.97 8.60 -1.86
N THR A 118 -12.04 7.64 -1.95
CA THR A 118 -11.48 6.96 -0.77
C THR A 118 -10.28 7.70 -0.18
N PHE A 119 -9.73 8.68 -0.87
CA PHE A 119 -8.63 9.48 -0.37
C PHE A 119 -9.15 10.77 0.22
N GLN A 120 -8.80 11.00 1.48
CA GLN A 120 -9.11 12.26 2.15
C GLN A 120 -7.82 13.07 2.24
N SER A 121 -7.90 14.30 1.78
CA SER A 121 -6.86 15.29 1.99
C SER A 121 -7.51 16.51 2.58
N THR A 122 -7.11 16.87 3.78
CA THR A 122 -7.42 18.19 4.32
C THR A 122 -6.47 19.16 3.66
N GLY A 123 -7.00 20.14 2.97
CA GLY A 123 -6.19 21.18 2.31
C GLY A 123 -5.60 22.21 3.27
N ASP A 124 -5.72 21.99 4.55
CA ASP A 124 -5.32 22.91 5.61
C ASP A 124 -3.84 22.85 5.94
#